data_e26ede5a99b6bf32efc24551e0a417d7
#
_entry.id   e26ede5a99b6bf32efc24551e0a417d7
#
_cell.length_a   1.000
_cell.length_b   1.000
_cell.length_c   1.000
_cell.angle_alpha   90.00
_cell.angle_beta   90.00
_cell.angle_gamma   90.00
#
_symmetry.space_group_name_H-M   'P 1'
#
loop_
_entity.id
_entity.type
_entity.pdbx_description
1 polymer ?
#
loop_
_entity_poly.entity_id
_entity_poly.type
_entity_poly.pdbx_seq_one_letter_code
_entity_poly.pdbx_strand_id
1 'polypeptide(L)'
;MSTSQHLADLLAIATVRRLLLELGHELQPERPGTLVGPVELWVYEPRPQLDGQSPLQALAGPDGERRVRDCLVELIAMSADSPRQRLV
;
A
#
# COMPACT_ATOMS: atom_id res chain seq x y z
N MET A 1 16.78 19.06 -8.13
CA MET A 1 16.97 18.07 -8.06
C MET A 1 16.24 17.20 -7.16
N SER A 2 16.79 16.53 -6.39
CA SER A 2 16.13 15.51 -5.72
C SER A 2 15.21 15.96 -4.64
N THR A 3 15.16 17.20 -4.30
CA THR A 3 14.27 17.69 -3.25
C THR A 3 12.81 17.46 -3.58
N SER A 4 12.40 17.77 -4.81
CA SER A 4 11.01 17.55 -5.18
C SER A 4 10.67 16.09 -5.19
N GLN A 5 11.57 15.27 -5.68
CA GLN A 5 11.32 13.85 -5.75
C GLN A 5 11.24 13.24 -4.38
N HIS A 6 12.12 13.70 -3.48
CA HIS A 6 12.09 13.19 -2.11
C HIS A 6 10.78 13.55 -1.43
N LEU A 7 10.28 14.75 -1.68
CA LEU A 7 9.02 15.17 -1.09
C LEU A 7 7.87 14.32 -1.63
N ALA A 8 7.89 14.01 -2.92
CA ALA A 8 6.85 13.16 -3.50
C ALA A 8 6.87 11.78 -2.87
N ASP A 9 8.06 11.25 -2.59
CA ASP A 9 8.18 9.95 -1.94
C ASP A 9 7.55 9.98 -0.54
N LEU A 10 7.85 11.03 0.22
CA LEU A 10 7.30 11.15 1.56
C LEU A 10 5.79 11.29 1.54
N LEU A 11 5.27 12.04 0.57
CA LEU A 11 3.83 12.20 0.44
C LEU A 11 3.16 10.88 0.08
N ALA A 12 3.79 10.11 -0.78
CA ALA A 12 3.24 8.80 -1.15
C ALA A 12 3.19 7.87 0.06
N ILE A 13 4.25 7.85 0.85
CA ILE A 13 4.28 7.02 2.03
C ILE A 13 3.20 7.45 3.01
N ALA A 14 3.06 8.75 3.23
CA ALA A 14 2.05 9.26 4.14
C ALA A 14 0.65 8.94 3.65
N THR A 15 0.43 9.04 2.34
CA THR A 15 -0.87 8.72 1.76
C THR A 15 -1.23 7.26 1.99
N VAL A 16 -0.29 6.35 1.74
CA VAL A 16 -0.56 4.93 1.94
C VAL A 16 -0.85 4.64 3.41
N ARG A 17 -0.10 5.24 4.32
CA ARG A 17 -0.35 5.03 5.74
C ARG A 17 -1.74 5.52 6.13
N ARG A 18 -2.13 6.68 5.63
CA ARG A 18 -3.45 7.20 5.90
C ARG A 18 -4.55 6.29 5.38
N LEU A 19 -4.37 5.79 4.16
CA LEU A 19 -5.35 4.89 3.57
C LEU A 19 -5.48 3.60 4.38
N LEU A 20 -4.37 3.07 4.85
CA LEU A 20 -4.41 1.87 5.68
C LEU A 20 -5.17 2.10 6.97
N LEU A 21 -4.97 3.26 7.58
CA LEU A 21 -5.71 3.59 8.78
C LEU A 21 -7.19 3.76 8.50
N GLU A 22 -7.52 4.42 7.39
CA GLU A 22 -8.91 4.60 7.01
C GLU A 22 -9.61 3.27 6.76
N LEU A 23 -8.86 2.30 6.26
CA LEU A 23 -9.41 0.98 5.97
C LEU A 23 -9.38 0.07 7.19
N GLY A 24 -8.96 0.59 8.34
CA GLY A 24 -9.01 -0.16 9.58
C GLY A 24 -7.79 -1.03 9.85
N HIS A 25 -6.71 -0.78 9.16
CA HIS A 25 -5.50 -1.56 9.34
C HIS A 25 -4.41 -0.71 9.95
N GLU A 26 -3.87 -1.16 11.06
CA GLU A 26 -2.77 -0.45 11.72
C GLU A 26 -1.45 -0.99 11.24
N LEU A 27 -0.49 -0.09 11.17
CA LEU A 27 0.86 -0.46 10.80
C LEU A 27 1.62 -0.83 12.06
N GLN A 28 2.04 -2.07 12.13
CA GLN A 28 2.78 -2.56 13.29
C GLN A 28 4.02 -3.28 12.78
N PRO A 29 5.07 -2.52 12.52
CA PRO A 29 6.25 -3.09 11.85
C PRO A 29 6.92 -4.22 12.62
N GLU A 30 6.77 -4.25 13.93
CA GLU A 30 7.38 -5.33 14.70
C GLU A 30 6.54 -6.58 14.70
N ARG A 31 5.38 -6.58 14.09
CA ARG A 31 4.55 -7.77 14.05
C ARG A 31 4.59 -8.40 12.68
N PRO A 32 4.90 -9.68 12.60
CA PRO A 32 4.80 -10.38 11.31
C PRO A 32 3.34 -10.43 10.89
N GLY A 33 3.10 -10.32 9.61
CA GLY A 33 1.73 -10.40 9.11
C GLY A 33 1.07 -9.07 8.84
N THR A 34 1.80 -7.97 8.93
CA THR A 34 1.29 -6.68 8.49
C THR A 34 0.90 -6.77 7.03
N LEU A 35 -0.19 -6.14 6.66
CA LEU A 35 -0.72 -6.27 5.31
C LEU A 35 0.30 -6.00 4.23
N VAL A 36 1.04 -4.93 4.33
CA VAL A 36 1.99 -4.56 3.28
C VAL A 36 3.43 -4.56 3.77
N GLY A 37 3.65 -4.87 5.06
CA GLY A 37 4.99 -4.75 5.62
C GLY A 37 5.42 -3.30 5.68
N PRO A 38 6.72 -3.03 5.53
CA PRO A 38 7.19 -1.65 5.59
C PRO A 38 6.66 -0.83 4.42
N VAL A 39 5.90 0.20 4.72
CA VAL A 39 5.32 1.04 3.68
C VAL A 39 6.40 1.70 2.85
N GLU A 40 7.52 2.04 3.49
CA GLU A 40 8.64 2.68 2.81
C GLU A 40 9.18 1.84 1.65
N LEU A 41 9.03 0.53 1.74
CA LEU A 41 9.47 -0.36 0.67
C LEU A 41 8.32 -0.69 -0.27
N TRP A 42 7.13 -0.85 0.29
CA TRP A 42 5.97 -1.26 -0.50
C TRP A 42 5.64 -0.26 -1.60
N VAL A 43 5.83 1.03 -1.33
CA VAL A 43 5.46 2.04 -2.31
C VAL A 43 6.32 2.00 -3.57
N TYR A 44 7.46 1.31 -3.52
CA TYR A 44 8.33 1.21 -4.68
C TYR A 44 8.13 -0.09 -5.47
N GLU A 45 7.29 -0.99 -5.01
CA GLU A 45 7.14 -2.29 -5.64
C GLU A 45 6.03 -2.26 -6.68
N PRO A 46 6.30 -2.71 -7.90
CA PRO A 46 5.23 -2.79 -8.90
C PRO A 46 4.15 -3.75 -8.47
N ARG A 47 2.90 -3.38 -8.75
CA ARG A 47 1.76 -4.19 -8.36
C ARG A 47 0.92 -4.51 -9.58
N PRO A 48 0.51 -5.76 -9.73
CA PRO A 48 -0.39 -6.10 -10.84
C PRO A 48 -1.72 -5.35 -10.75
N GLN A 49 -2.19 -5.07 -9.54
CA GLN A 49 -3.43 -4.34 -9.36
C GLN A 49 -3.32 -2.89 -9.86
N LEU A 50 -2.11 -2.42 -10.10
CA LEU A 50 -1.86 -1.07 -10.56
C LEU A 50 -1.26 -1.10 -11.97
N ASP A 51 -1.59 -2.14 -12.73
CA ASP A 51 -1.11 -2.28 -14.10
C ASP A 51 0.42 -2.31 -14.18
N GLY A 52 1.04 -2.89 -13.17
CA GLY A 52 2.50 -2.99 -13.14
C GLY A 52 3.20 -1.76 -12.62
N GLN A 53 2.45 -0.74 -12.23
CA GLN A 53 3.05 0.44 -11.62
C GLN A 53 3.24 0.23 -10.13
N SER A 54 4.23 0.91 -9.57
CA SER A 54 4.34 0.93 -8.12
C SER A 54 3.31 1.89 -7.55
N PRO A 55 2.96 1.75 -6.27
CA PRO A 55 2.06 2.73 -5.66
C PRO A 55 2.56 4.17 -5.80
N LEU A 56 3.87 4.37 -5.72
CA LEU A 56 4.42 5.71 -5.89
C LEU A 56 4.11 6.25 -7.27
N GLN A 57 4.28 5.42 -8.30
CA GLN A 57 3.99 5.83 -9.67
C GLN A 57 2.50 6.09 -9.86
N ALA A 58 1.66 5.23 -9.30
CA ALA A 58 0.23 5.39 -9.43
C ALA A 58 -0.25 6.68 -8.77
N LEU A 59 0.31 7.01 -7.61
CA LEU A 59 -0.10 8.22 -6.91
C LEU A 59 0.31 9.49 -7.65
N ALA A 60 1.29 9.41 -8.52
CA ALA A 60 1.69 10.56 -9.32
C ALA A 60 0.75 10.80 -10.49
N GLY A 61 -0.10 9.84 -10.83
CA GLY A 61 -1.00 9.98 -11.96
C GLY A 61 -2.42 10.31 -11.56
N PRO A 62 -3.32 10.40 -12.55
CA PRO A 62 -4.71 10.70 -12.25
C PRO A 62 -5.36 9.55 -11.49
N ASP A 63 -6.25 9.91 -10.58
CA ASP A 63 -6.96 8.94 -9.76
C ASP A 63 -6.00 8.03 -8.98
N GLY A 64 -4.80 8.51 -8.72
CA GLY A 64 -3.78 7.69 -8.09
C GLY A 64 -4.20 7.20 -6.71
N GLU A 65 -4.71 8.11 -5.90
CA GLU A 65 -5.12 7.74 -4.55
C GLU A 65 -6.23 6.70 -4.58
N ARG A 66 -7.18 6.85 -5.47
CA ARG A 66 -8.27 5.90 -5.60
C ARG A 66 -7.75 4.55 -6.06
N ARG A 67 -6.84 4.55 -7.02
CA ARG A 67 -6.26 3.31 -7.53
C ARG A 67 -5.50 2.56 -6.44
N VAL A 68 -4.72 3.28 -5.66
CA VAL A 68 -3.97 2.66 -4.58
C VAL A 68 -4.92 2.18 -3.49
N ARG A 69 -5.96 2.94 -3.20
CA ARG A 69 -6.95 2.50 -2.24
C ARG A 69 -7.63 1.20 -2.68
N ASP A 70 -8.00 1.11 -3.95
CA ASP A 70 -8.60 -0.11 -4.47
C ASP A 70 -7.64 -1.28 -4.38
N CYS A 71 -6.36 -1.03 -4.62
CA CYS A 71 -5.33 -2.05 -4.47
C CYS A 71 -5.27 -2.55 -3.04
N LEU A 72 -5.31 -1.65 -2.07
CA LEU A 72 -5.27 -2.03 -0.67
C LEU A 72 -6.52 -2.80 -0.26
N VAL A 73 -7.67 -2.39 -0.76
CA VAL A 73 -8.91 -3.12 -0.47
C VAL A 73 -8.82 -4.54 -0.98
N GLU A 74 -8.25 -4.72 -2.17
CA GLU A 74 -8.08 -6.04 -2.73
C GLU A 74 -7.12 -6.88 -1.89
N LEU A 75 -6.03 -6.28 -1.44
CA LEU A 75 -5.09 -6.99 -0.59
C LEU A 75 -5.71 -7.39 0.74
N ILE A 76 -6.54 -6.53 1.30
CA ILE A 76 -7.23 -6.84 2.53
C ILE A 76 -8.16 -8.04 2.32
N ALA A 77 -8.89 -8.04 1.21
CA ALA A 77 -9.80 -9.14 0.91
C ALA A 77 -9.03 -10.44 0.74
N MET A 78 -7.89 -10.40 0.06
CA MET A 78 -7.08 -11.59 -0.11
C MET A 78 -6.52 -12.07 1.22
N SER A 79 -6.14 -11.16 2.08
CA SER A 79 -5.62 -11.54 3.38
C SER A 79 -6.68 -12.17 4.26
N ALA A 80 -7.89 -11.62 4.20
CA ALA A 80 -9.00 -12.16 4.98
C ALA A 80 -9.38 -13.56 4.52
N ASP A 81 -9.10 -13.88 3.27
CA ASP A 81 -9.43 -15.17 2.71
C ASP A 81 -8.26 -16.14 2.79
N SER A 82 -7.36 -15.90 3.69
CA SER A 82 -6.16 -16.71 3.81
C SER A 82 -6.51 -18.15 4.13
N PRO A 83 -5.86 -19.10 3.47
CA PRO A 83 -6.12 -20.52 3.75
C PRO A 83 -5.79 -20.91 5.19
N ARG A 84 -4.92 -20.17 5.84
CA ARG A 84 -4.56 -20.48 7.18
C ARG A 84 -5.74 -20.51 8.11
N GLN A 85 -6.75 -19.75 7.82
CA GLN A 85 -7.93 -19.68 8.65
C GLN A 85 -8.75 -20.95 8.61
N ARG A 86 -8.58 -21.73 7.59
CA ARG A 86 -9.37 -22.95 7.46
C ARG A 86 -8.72 -24.16 8.10
N LEU A 87 -7.53 -23.98 8.60
CA LEU A 87 -6.85 -25.09 9.23
C LEU A 87 -7.29 -25.32 10.66
N VAL A 88 -8.14 -24.53 11.13
CA VAL A 88 -8.60 -24.66 12.51
C VAL A 88 -9.55 -25.80 12.69
#